data_846fa47c238975f5c256ea1e80d98a69
#
_entry.id   846fa47c238975f5c256ea1e80d98a69
#
_cell.length_a   1.000
_cell.length_b   1.000
_cell.length_c   1.000
_cell.angle_alpha   90.00
_cell.angle_beta   90.00
_cell.angle_gamma   90.00
#
_symmetry.space_group_name_H-M   'P 1'
#
loop_
_entity.id
_entity.type
_entity.pdbx_description
1 polymer ?
#
loop_
_entity_poly.entity_id
_entity_poly.type
_entity_poly.pdbx_seq_one_letter_code
_entity_poly.pdbx_strand_id
1 'polypeptide(L)'
;MQVTAIIAEWNPLHRGHLLPVQAARQQGATHIVAILSGNFVQRGEPALCPWQYRAAAALSSGVDLVLQLPLPYAVSTAQHFAGGAVASLAALGAVDSLIFGSECGELAALRSIAAALDSPDLPAALAPHLQKGLPFAAARQAAVHSLLGEDAGLLSSPNNILGIEYLRALRRLGSNIQPLTISRQGASHDAAEPDTDFPSASQLRQRFLTGQDISSSLPPAMAEQLELAQQRGALPQLELWERAFLARLRAMTETDYAALPDVTEGLEHRLYRASRTAKTTEELLAEAKTKRYTHARLRRILLAAMLELPAGLSAVEPPYLRVLGFTAKGAEILNRAKGRQTLPLSASLAELERTGEAAARFAALEARAADLYHAFTPGLAPCGSEYTTPVIKI
;
A
#
# COMPACT_ATOMS: atom_id res chain seq x y z
N MET A 1 -15.05 -7.51 23.38
CA MET A 1 -14.74 -6.97 22.03
C MET A 1 -13.35 -7.44 21.68
N GLN A 2 -13.22 -8.19 20.59
CA GLN A 2 -11.95 -8.63 20.00
C GLN A 2 -11.82 -7.97 18.64
N VAL A 3 -10.89 -7.02 18.51
CA VAL A 3 -10.69 -6.23 17.29
C VAL A 3 -9.47 -6.74 16.53
N THR A 4 -9.69 -7.23 15.31
CA THR A 4 -8.62 -7.69 14.41
C THR A 4 -8.44 -6.71 13.26
N ALA A 5 -7.19 -6.33 13.00
CA ALA A 5 -6.82 -5.42 11.92
C ALA A 5 -6.41 -6.17 10.65
N ILE A 6 -6.63 -5.53 9.51
CA ILE A 6 -6.13 -5.94 8.18
C ILE A 6 -5.51 -4.72 7.52
N ILE A 7 -4.34 -4.89 6.88
CA ILE A 7 -3.72 -3.84 6.06
C ILE A 7 -3.92 -4.22 4.60
N ALA A 8 -4.46 -3.29 3.79
CA ALA A 8 -4.93 -3.62 2.46
C ALA A 8 -4.80 -2.48 1.45
N GLU A 9 -4.72 -2.86 0.19
CA GLU A 9 -4.90 -1.98 -0.97
C GLU A 9 -6.23 -2.24 -1.67
N TRP A 10 -6.63 -3.51 -1.75
CA TRP A 10 -7.85 -3.98 -2.42
C TRP A 10 -8.06 -3.37 -3.81
N ASN A 11 -7.13 -3.63 -4.68
CA ASN A 11 -7.04 -2.99 -6.00
C ASN A 11 -7.26 -3.99 -7.16
N PRO A 12 -8.51 -4.47 -7.43
CA PRO A 12 -9.74 -4.33 -6.65
C PRO A 12 -9.81 -5.30 -5.45
N LEU A 13 -10.82 -5.16 -4.59
CA LEU A 13 -11.18 -6.18 -3.60
C LEU A 13 -11.69 -7.42 -4.34
N HIS A 14 -11.00 -8.55 -4.19
CA HIS A 14 -11.40 -9.83 -4.80
C HIS A 14 -11.66 -10.91 -3.75
N ARG A 15 -12.25 -12.04 -4.13
CA ARG A 15 -12.63 -13.10 -3.17
C ARG A 15 -11.48 -13.59 -2.30
N GLY A 16 -10.26 -13.67 -2.84
CA GLY A 16 -9.06 -14.03 -2.06
C GLY A 16 -8.72 -13.03 -0.94
N HIS A 17 -9.11 -11.76 -1.08
CA HIS A 17 -8.93 -10.76 -0.04
C HIS A 17 -9.92 -10.90 1.13
N LEU A 18 -10.99 -11.67 0.97
CA LEU A 18 -11.92 -11.96 2.06
C LEU A 18 -11.45 -13.11 2.96
N LEU A 19 -10.47 -13.91 2.53
CA LEU A 19 -9.93 -15.00 3.34
C LEU A 19 -9.39 -14.53 4.69
N PRO A 20 -8.58 -13.44 4.80
CA PRO A 20 -8.19 -12.88 6.08
C PRO A 20 -9.37 -12.40 6.94
N VAL A 21 -10.42 -11.82 6.32
CA VAL A 21 -11.65 -11.37 7.02
C VAL A 21 -12.37 -12.58 7.64
N GLN A 22 -12.55 -13.65 6.87
CA GLN A 22 -13.19 -14.89 7.31
C GLN A 22 -12.37 -15.59 8.39
N ALA A 23 -11.04 -15.70 8.18
CA ALA A 23 -10.15 -16.32 9.16
C ALA A 23 -10.13 -15.53 10.48
N ALA A 24 -10.14 -14.19 10.44
CA ALA A 24 -10.24 -13.38 11.64
C ALA A 24 -11.53 -13.68 12.41
N ARG A 25 -12.68 -13.76 11.73
CA ARG A 25 -13.98 -14.12 12.34
C ARG A 25 -13.95 -15.52 12.95
N GLN A 26 -13.39 -16.50 12.24
CA GLN A 26 -13.24 -17.89 12.73
C GLN A 26 -12.34 -17.96 13.98
N GLN A 27 -11.34 -17.07 14.09
CA GLN A 27 -10.46 -16.96 15.24
C GLN A 27 -11.04 -16.07 16.38
N GLY A 28 -12.33 -15.74 16.30
CA GLY A 28 -13.06 -15.06 17.38
C GLY A 28 -13.08 -13.53 17.26
N ALA A 29 -12.62 -12.92 16.15
CA ALA A 29 -12.77 -11.48 15.96
C ALA A 29 -14.23 -11.10 15.92
N THR A 30 -14.66 -10.24 16.84
CA THR A 30 -15.99 -9.66 16.86
C THR A 30 -16.09 -8.41 16.01
N HIS A 31 -14.94 -7.73 15.80
CA HIS A 31 -14.81 -6.49 15.06
C HIS A 31 -13.59 -6.54 14.15
N ILE A 32 -13.69 -5.95 12.95
CA ILE A 32 -12.60 -5.89 11.98
C ILE A 32 -12.35 -4.44 11.58
N VAL A 33 -11.11 -3.98 11.75
CA VAL A 33 -10.63 -2.70 11.22
C VAL A 33 -9.69 -2.94 10.05
N ALA A 34 -9.85 -2.15 8.99
CA ALA A 34 -8.92 -2.14 7.87
C ALA A 34 -8.18 -0.81 7.80
N ILE A 35 -6.88 -0.86 7.45
CA ILE A 35 -6.16 0.30 6.93
C ILE A 35 -6.05 0.13 5.43
N LEU A 36 -6.57 1.11 4.68
CA LEU A 36 -6.70 1.08 3.23
C LEU A 36 -5.87 2.18 2.58
N SER A 37 -5.07 1.84 1.57
CA SER A 37 -4.42 2.83 0.70
C SER A 37 -5.45 3.71 -0.01
N GLY A 38 -5.15 5.00 -0.14
CA GLY A 38 -5.95 5.98 -0.88
C GLY A 38 -6.05 5.66 -2.38
N ASN A 39 -6.03 6.69 -3.22
CA ASN A 39 -6.19 6.54 -4.68
C ASN A 39 -4.94 6.01 -5.39
N PHE A 40 -3.81 5.90 -4.70
CA PHE A 40 -2.56 5.34 -5.22
C PHE A 40 -2.07 4.21 -4.32
N VAL A 41 -1.39 3.23 -4.93
CA VAL A 41 -1.00 1.98 -4.29
C VAL A 41 0.51 1.77 -4.32
N GLN A 42 1.01 0.86 -3.47
CA GLN A 42 2.43 0.61 -3.23
C GLN A 42 3.22 0.26 -4.51
N ARG A 43 2.57 -0.29 -5.52
CA ARG A 43 3.22 -0.61 -6.79
C ARG A 43 3.57 0.61 -7.64
N GLY A 44 3.21 1.83 -7.19
CA GLY A 44 3.48 3.07 -7.88
C GLY A 44 2.53 3.31 -9.05
N GLU A 45 1.27 2.98 -8.87
CA GLU A 45 0.22 3.12 -9.87
C GLU A 45 -1.08 3.68 -9.24
N PRO A 46 -1.98 4.31 -10.03
CA PRO A 46 -3.32 4.61 -9.55
C PRO A 46 -4.09 3.32 -9.27
N ALA A 47 -4.95 3.36 -8.26
CA ALA A 47 -5.88 2.27 -8.00
C ALA A 47 -6.91 2.17 -9.14
N LEU A 48 -7.46 0.98 -9.38
CA LEU A 48 -8.47 0.73 -10.43
C LEU A 48 -9.71 1.59 -10.26
N CYS A 49 -10.11 1.86 -9.02
CA CYS A 49 -11.19 2.79 -8.68
C CYS A 49 -10.83 3.56 -7.39
N PRO A 50 -11.45 4.75 -7.17
CA PRO A 50 -11.21 5.56 -5.98
C PRO A 50 -11.45 4.78 -4.68
N TRP A 51 -10.82 5.25 -3.60
CA TRP A 51 -10.89 4.59 -2.30
C TRP A 51 -12.34 4.45 -1.77
N GLN A 52 -13.22 5.39 -2.12
CA GLN A 52 -14.62 5.40 -1.68
C GLN A 52 -15.35 4.10 -2.07
N TYR A 53 -15.17 3.66 -3.30
CA TYR A 53 -15.79 2.43 -3.80
C TYR A 53 -15.17 1.18 -3.14
N ARG A 54 -13.86 1.19 -2.94
CA ARG A 54 -13.16 0.07 -2.28
C ARG A 54 -13.49 -0.03 -0.80
N ALA A 55 -13.62 1.10 -0.11
CA ALA A 55 -14.02 1.15 1.28
C ALA A 55 -15.49 0.73 1.47
N ALA A 56 -16.42 1.20 0.60
CA ALA A 56 -17.82 0.79 0.63
C ALA A 56 -17.96 -0.73 0.41
N ALA A 57 -17.26 -1.27 -0.59
CA ALA A 57 -17.24 -2.71 -0.84
C ALA A 57 -16.70 -3.52 0.35
N ALA A 58 -15.65 -3.02 1.01
CA ALA A 58 -15.06 -3.68 2.18
C ALA A 58 -16.02 -3.70 3.38
N LEU A 59 -16.66 -2.57 3.67
CA LEU A 59 -17.66 -2.47 4.74
C LEU A 59 -18.83 -3.43 4.49
N SER A 60 -19.37 -3.47 3.26
CA SER A 60 -20.41 -4.42 2.86
C SER A 60 -19.93 -5.88 2.83
N SER A 61 -18.61 -6.13 2.87
CA SER A 61 -18.02 -7.48 2.84
C SER A 61 -17.52 -7.94 4.22
N GLY A 62 -17.92 -7.27 5.31
CA GLY A 62 -17.66 -7.75 6.68
C GLY A 62 -16.53 -7.04 7.43
N VAL A 63 -15.97 -5.96 6.88
CA VAL A 63 -15.10 -5.02 7.59
C VAL A 63 -15.98 -4.02 8.34
N ASP A 64 -15.62 -3.65 9.56
CA ASP A 64 -16.46 -2.78 10.40
C ASP A 64 -15.98 -1.33 10.41
N LEU A 65 -14.67 -1.09 10.30
CA LEU A 65 -14.06 0.25 10.26
C LEU A 65 -12.97 0.28 9.19
N VAL A 66 -12.95 1.33 8.37
CA VAL A 66 -11.89 1.58 7.40
C VAL A 66 -11.19 2.89 7.74
N LEU A 67 -9.89 2.81 8.00
CA LEU A 67 -8.99 3.95 8.15
C LEU A 67 -8.15 4.13 6.89
N GLN A 68 -7.71 5.35 6.62
CA GLN A 68 -6.79 5.63 5.52
C GLN A 68 -5.34 5.35 5.92
N LEU A 69 -4.59 4.67 5.04
CA LEU A 69 -3.14 4.72 5.10
C LEU A 69 -2.67 5.99 4.39
N PRO A 70 -2.03 6.93 5.07
CA PRO A 70 -1.62 8.18 4.43
C PRO A 70 -0.68 7.96 3.25
N LEU A 71 -0.84 8.79 2.21
CA LEU A 71 -0.18 8.66 0.91
C LEU A 71 1.33 8.42 0.97
N PRO A 72 2.13 9.13 1.82
CA PRO A 72 3.57 8.91 1.87
C PRO A 72 3.96 7.46 2.21
N TYR A 73 3.13 6.76 3.00
CA TYR A 73 3.35 5.34 3.31
C TYR A 73 2.77 4.43 2.23
N ALA A 74 1.59 4.77 1.72
CA ALA A 74 0.89 3.95 0.73
C ALA A 74 1.72 3.73 -0.55
N VAL A 75 2.53 4.72 -0.95
CA VAL A 75 3.34 4.67 -2.18
C VAL A 75 4.85 4.52 -1.89
N SER A 76 5.20 3.87 -0.78
CA SER A 76 6.59 3.71 -0.36
C SER A 76 7.10 2.26 -0.41
N THR A 77 8.29 2.01 0.14
CA THR A 77 8.85 0.66 0.28
C THR A 77 8.01 -0.19 1.24
N ALA A 78 8.14 -1.52 1.18
CA ALA A 78 7.44 -2.43 2.08
C ALA A 78 7.68 -2.09 3.57
N GLN A 79 8.89 -1.67 3.92
CA GLN A 79 9.24 -1.25 5.28
C GLN A 79 8.43 -0.03 5.74
N HIS A 80 8.36 1.02 4.94
CA HIS A 80 7.64 2.24 5.30
C HIS A 80 6.12 2.05 5.20
N PHE A 81 5.64 1.30 4.21
CA PHE A 81 4.24 0.91 4.10
C PHE A 81 3.77 0.18 5.36
N ALA A 82 4.52 -0.85 5.77
CA ALA A 82 4.25 -1.60 6.98
C ALA A 82 4.37 -0.73 8.23
N GLY A 83 5.43 0.08 8.31
CA GLY A 83 5.69 0.98 9.44
C GLY A 83 4.55 1.96 9.67
N GLY A 84 4.13 2.69 8.63
CA GLY A 84 3.02 3.65 8.71
C GLY A 84 1.69 3.00 9.06
N ALA A 85 1.39 1.83 8.46
CA ALA A 85 0.16 1.11 8.75
C ALA A 85 0.10 0.58 10.18
N VAL A 86 1.17 -0.07 10.66
CA VAL A 86 1.25 -0.60 12.03
C VAL A 86 1.25 0.54 13.06
N ALA A 87 1.95 1.65 12.79
CA ALA A 87 1.93 2.82 13.66
C ALA A 87 0.52 3.42 13.77
N SER A 88 -0.22 3.51 12.66
CA SER A 88 -1.62 3.98 12.67
C SER A 88 -2.53 3.04 13.48
N LEU A 89 -2.36 1.71 13.35
CA LEU A 89 -3.13 0.74 14.13
C LEU A 89 -2.81 0.81 15.62
N ALA A 90 -1.54 0.95 15.97
CA ALA A 90 -1.12 1.11 17.36
C ALA A 90 -1.65 2.41 17.96
N ALA A 91 -1.58 3.51 17.19
CA ALA A 91 -2.09 4.82 17.59
C ALA A 91 -3.61 4.86 17.78
N LEU A 92 -4.38 3.99 17.11
CA LEU A 92 -5.83 3.85 17.36
C LEU A 92 -6.12 3.36 18.78
N GLY A 93 -5.23 2.59 19.40
CA GLY A 93 -5.36 2.13 20.78
C GLY A 93 -6.50 1.13 21.03
N ALA A 94 -7.09 0.57 19.96
CA ALA A 94 -8.27 -0.29 20.04
C ALA A 94 -8.10 -1.66 19.36
N VAL A 95 -6.90 -1.97 18.84
CA VAL A 95 -6.62 -3.19 18.07
C VAL A 95 -5.98 -4.25 18.94
N ASP A 96 -6.51 -5.47 18.89
CA ASP A 96 -5.99 -6.61 19.65
C ASP A 96 -5.06 -7.50 18.81
N SER A 97 -5.35 -7.64 17.51
CA SER A 97 -4.54 -8.46 16.59
C SER A 97 -4.46 -7.88 15.17
N LEU A 98 -3.42 -8.28 14.44
CA LEU A 98 -3.21 -7.97 13.02
C LEU A 98 -3.11 -9.28 12.26
N ILE A 99 -4.04 -9.53 11.31
CA ILE A 99 -4.03 -10.71 10.46
C ILE A 99 -3.59 -10.33 9.03
N PHE A 100 -2.72 -11.15 8.45
CA PHE A 100 -2.24 -10.98 7.07
C PHE A 100 -2.03 -12.33 6.38
N GLY A 101 -2.11 -12.34 5.06
CA GLY A 101 -1.77 -13.50 4.24
C GLY A 101 -0.27 -13.54 3.95
N SER A 102 0.35 -14.70 4.02
CA SER A 102 1.72 -14.95 3.59
C SER A 102 1.80 -16.20 2.71
N GLU A 103 2.79 -16.30 1.86
CA GLU A 103 2.96 -17.47 1.01
C GLU A 103 3.31 -18.72 1.83
N CYS A 104 4.11 -18.56 2.88
CA CYS A 104 4.49 -19.70 3.74
C CYS A 104 3.40 -20.08 4.76
N GLY A 105 2.55 -19.18 5.21
CA GLY A 105 1.57 -19.42 6.25
C GLY A 105 2.14 -19.66 7.66
N GLU A 106 3.47 -19.56 7.83
CA GLU A 106 4.19 -19.94 9.06
C GLU A 106 4.71 -18.71 9.81
N LEU A 107 3.97 -18.31 10.87
CA LEU A 107 4.32 -17.11 11.65
C LEU A 107 5.69 -17.22 12.35
N ALA A 108 6.08 -18.42 12.79
CA ALA A 108 7.36 -18.62 13.47
C ALA A 108 8.54 -18.35 12.52
N ALA A 109 8.49 -18.87 11.30
CA ALA A 109 9.52 -18.63 10.28
C ALA A 109 9.64 -17.13 9.91
N LEU A 110 8.50 -16.45 9.72
CA LEU A 110 8.48 -15.00 9.46
C LEU A 110 9.08 -14.20 10.62
N ARG A 111 8.79 -14.59 11.87
CA ARG A 111 9.38 -13.96 13.08
C ARG A 111 10.89 -14.16 13.16
N SER A 112 11.40 -15.33 12.83
CA SER A 112 12.84 -15.60 12.80
C SER A 112 13.56 -14.68 11.81
N ILE A 113 13.01 -14.52 10.60
CA ILE A 113 13.57 -13.60 9.61
C ILE A 113 13.47 -12.15 10.07
N ALA A 114 12.32 -11.73 10.63
CA ALA A 114 12.16 -10.39 11.17
C ALA A 114 13.20 -10.08 12.27
N ALA A 115 13.50 -11.05 13.12
CA ALA A 115 14.52 -10.92 14.15
C ALA A 115 15.93 -10.82 13.55
N ALA A 116 16.26 -11.66 12.58
CA ALA A 116 17.55 -11.60 11.89
C ALA A 116 17.78 -10.28 11.16
N LEU A 117 16.74 -9.74 10.53
CA LEU A 117 16.81 -8.43 9.85
C LEU A 117 16.98 -7.22 10.80
N ASP A 118 16.66 -7.40 12.07
CA ASP A 118 16.87 -6.39 13.12
C ASP A 118 18.07 -6.75 14.04
N SER A 119 18.81 -7.83 13.71
CA SER A 119 20.00 -8.22 14.47
C SER A 119 21.14 -7.21 14.28
N PRO A 120 21.93 -6.94 15.33
CA PRO A 120 23.17 -6.17 15.23
C PRO A 120 24.22 -6.84 14.32
N ASP A 121 24.08 -8.15 14.05
CA ASP A 121 25.00 -8.92 13.21
C ASP A 121 24.69 -8.77 11.73
N LEU A 122 23.52 -8.29 11.35
CA LEU A 122 23.10 -8.16 9.95
C LEU A 122 24.06 -7.28 9.11
N PRO A 123 24.55 -6.11 9.58
CA PRO A 123 25.49 -5.30 8.80
C PRO A 123 26.77 -6.05 8.46
N ALA A 124 27.32 -6.82 9.40
CA ALA A 124 28.51 -7.62 9.18
C ALA A 124 28.28 -8.77 8.17
N ALA A 125 27.12 -9.44 8.26
CA ALA A 125 26.71 -10.48 7.31
C ALA A 125 26.41 -9.90 5.91
N LEU A 126 25.91 -8.67 5.82
CA LEU A 126 25.53 -8.02 4.55
C LEU A 126 26.73 -7.49 3.75
N ALA A 127 27.73 -6.93 4.45
CA ALA A 127 28.87 -6.25 3.84
C ALA A 127 29.62 -7.08 2.77
N PRO A 128 29.96 -8.37 2.98
CA PRO A 128 30.65 -9.17 1.98
C PRO A 128 29.86 -9.36 0.67
N HIS A 129 28.52 -9.42 0.78
CA HIS A 129 27.64 -9.60 -0.36
C HIS A 129 27.50 -8.31 -1.20
N LEU A 130 27.44 -7.15 -0.53
CA LEU A 130 27.47 -5.84 -1.19
C LEU A 130 28.80 -5.57 -1.89
N GLN A 131 29.93 -5.92 -1.26
CA GLN A 131 31.27 -5.81 -1.85
C GLN A 131 31.43 -6.65 -3.12
N LYS A 132 30.73 -7.79 -3.21
CA LYS A 132 30.65 -8.62 -4.44
C LYS A 132 29.76 -8.02 -5.53
N GLY A 133 29.15 -6.85 -5.31
CA GLY A 133 28.28 -6.17 -6.26
C GLY A 133 26.86 -6.74 -6.36
N LEU A 134 26.42 -7.55 -5.40
CA LEU A 134 25.05 -8.04 -5.37
C LEU A 134 24.05 -6.87 -5.17
N PRO A 135 22.91 -6.88 -5.85
CA PRO A 135 21.82 -5.96 -5.54
C PRO A 135 21.39 -6.09 -4.08
N PHE A 136 20.98 -4.99 -3.44
CA PHE A 136 20.66 -4.95 -2.00
C PHE A 136 19.69 -6.06 -1.56
N ALA A 137 18.62 -6.32 -2.33
CA ALA A 137 17.65 -7.37 -1.99
C ALA A 137 18.31 -8.77 -1.97
N ALA A 138 19.13 -9.08 -2.96
CA ALA A 138 19.87 -10.36 -3.03
C ALA A 138 20.94 -10.45 -1.94
N ALA A 139 21.67 -9.37 -1.67
CA ALA A 139 22.66 -9.29 -0.60
C ALA A 139 21.98 -9.48 0.77
N ARG A 140 20.81 -8.86 1.00
CA ARG A 140 20.01 -9.02 2.23
C ARG A 140 19.54 -10.47 2.41
N GLN A 141 19.05 -11.11 1.34
CA GLN A 141 18.64 -12.51 1.38
C GLN A 141 19.84 -13.43 1.71
N ALA A 142 20.98 -13.22 1.06
CA ALA A 142 22.19 -13.98 1.32
C ALA A 142 22.72 -13.78 2.76
N ALA A 143 22.66 -12.56 3.29
CA ALA A 143 23.03 -12.25 4.68
C ALA A 143 22.12 -12.99 5.67
N VAL A 144 20.80 -12.96 5.46
CA VAL A 144 19.85 -13.70 6.29
C VAL A 144 20.06 -15.20 6.17
N HIS A 145 20.38 -15.72 4.99
CA HIS A 145 20.74 -17.13 4.80
C HIS A 145 21.99 -17.51 5.62
N SER A 146 22.99 -16.64 5.68
CA SER A 146 24.17 -16.86 6.52
C SER A 146 23.85 -16.91 8.03
N LEU A 147 22.77 -16.23 8.48
CA LEU A 147 22.36 -16.16 9.87
C LEU A 147 21.38 -17.29 10.26
N LEU A 148 20.46 -17.69 9.36
CA LEU A 148 19.34 -18.58 9.65
C LEU A 148 19.29 -19.85 8.79
N GLY A 149 20.13 -19.99 7.75
CA GLY A 149 20.06 -21.13 6.83
C GLY A 149 18.91 -20.99 5.80
N GLU A 150 18.17 -22.09 5.54
CA GLU A 150 17.23 -22.18 4.40
C GLU A 150 16.01 -21.25 4.48
N ASP A 151 15.62 -20.81 5.65
CA ASP A 151 14.45 -19.92 5.84
C ASP A 151 14.55 -18.59 5.05
N ALA A 152 15.75 -18.18 4.65
CA ALA A 152 15.96 -16.96 3.86
C ALA A 152 15.23 -16.95 2.50
N GLY A 153 14.86 -18.12 1.98
CA GLY A 153 14.07 -18.25 0.75
C GLY A 153 12.72 -17.51 0.81
N LEU A 154 12.18 -17.33 1.99
CA LEU A 154 10.91 -16.61 2.22
C LEU A 154 10.99 -15.13 1.83
N LEU A 155 12.18 -14.53 1.79
CA LEU A 155 12.41 -13.15 1.34
C LEU A 155 12.25 -12.94 -0.17
N SER A 156 12.02 -13.99 -0.95
CA SER A 156 11.73 -13.90 -2.39
C SER A 156 10.24 -13.64 -2.68
N SER A 157 9.35 -13.84 -1.72
CA SER A 157 7.89 -13.79 -1.90
C SER A 157 7.30 -12.48 -1.35
N PRO A 158 6.51 -11.76 -2.16
CA PRO A 158 6.06 -10.39 -1.81
C PRO A 158 5.24 -10.29 -0.53
N ASN A 159 4.33 -11.25 -0.25
CA ASN A 159 3.51 -11.19 0.95
C ASN A 159 4.28 -11.66 2.20
N ASN A 160 5.21 -12.58 2.04
CA ASN A 160 6.16 -12.90 3.12
C ASN A 160 6.98 -11.65 3.50
N ILE A 161 7.48 -10.88 2.51
CA ILE A 161 8.20 -9.63 2.76
C ILE A 161 7.31 -8.66 3.54
N LEU A 162 6.06 -8.43 3.14
CA LEU A 162 5.13 -7.56 3.85
C LEU A 162 4.87 -8.07 5.27
N GLY A 163 4.61 -9.37 5.44
CA GLY A 163 4.41 -9.99 6.74
C GLY A 163 5.62 -9.79 7.67
N ILE A 164 6.84 -10.00 7.16
CA ILE A 164 8.07 -9.76 7.89
C ILE A 164 8.19 -8.28 8.31
N GLU A 165 7.87 -7.32 7.41
CA GLU A 165 7.94 -5.90 7.74
C GLU A 165 6.85 -5.49 8.75
N TYR A 166 5.66 -6.12 8.74
CA TYR A 166 4.65 -5.93 9.81
C TYR A 166 5.19 -6.40 11.17
N LEU A 167 5.82 -7.57 11.23
CA LEU A 167 6.42 -8.10 12.47
C LEU A 167 7.53 -7.20 12.99
N ARG A 168 8.39 -6.68 12.10
CA ARG A 168 9.44 -5.73 12.45
C ARG A 168 8.86 -4.42 12.99
N ALA A 169 7.81 -3.89 12.33
CA ALA A 169 7.14 -2.67 12.78
C ALA A 169 6.50 -2.85 14.16
N LEU A 170 5.77 -3.96 14.40
CA LEU A 170 5.20 -4.29 15.72
C LEU A 170 6.26 -4.35 16.80
N ARG A 171 7.38 -5.01 16.51
CA ARG A 171 8.50 -5.15 17.46
C ARG A 171 9.18 -3.81 17.77
N ARG A 172 9.45 -2.98 16.76
CA ARG A 172 10.08 -1.65 16.92
C ARG A 172 9.22 -0.69 17.75
N LEU A 173 7.90 -0.79 17.62
CA LEU A 173 6.96 0.01 18.38
C LEU A 173 6.70 -0.57 19.79
N GLY A 174 7.21 -1.75 20.13
CA GLY A 174 6.83 -2.44 21.37
C GLY A 174 5.33 -2.68 21.46
N SER A 175 4.66 -2.90 20.34
CA SER A 175 3.20 -3.00 20.27
C SER A 175 2.68 -4.32 20.82
N ASN A 176 1.58 -4.27 21.57
CA ASN A 176 0.88 -5.45 22.09
C ASN A 176 -0.05 -6.11 21.07
N ILE A 177 -0.18 -5.57 19.85
CA ILE A 177 -1.00 -6.15 18.79
C ILE A 177 -0.44 -7.52 18.40
N GLN A 178 -1.27 -8.57 18.52
CA GLN A 178 -0.85 -9.94 18.24
C GLN A 178 -0.87 -10.20 16.73
N PRO A 179 0.26 -10.55 16.09
CA PRO A 179 0.28 -10.90 14.68
C PRO A 179 -0.28 -12.32 14.45
N LEU A 180 -1.09 -12.43 13.40
CA LEU A 180 -1.69 -13.66 12.91
C LEU A 180 -1.41 -13.78 11.42
N THR A 181 -1.11 -14.98 10.93
CA THR A 181 -0.94 -15.20 9.48
C THR A 181 -1.77 -16.38 9.01
N ILE A 182 -2.18 -16.31 7.75
CA ILE A 182 -2.82 -17.42 7.04
C ILE A 182 -2.03 -17.71 5.76
N SER A 183 -2.01 -18.97 5.34
CA SER A 183 -1.45 -19.32 4.04
C SER A 183 -2.30 -18.71 2.92
N ARG A 184 -1.67 -18.01 1.97
CA ARG A 184 -2.36 -17.52 0.79
C ARG A 184 -2.77 -18.68 -0.11
N GLN A 185 -4.04 -18.67 -0.48
CA GLN A 185 -4.57 -19.54 -1.54
C GLN A 185 -4.63 -18.72 -2.85
N GLY A 186 -4.16 -19.27 -3.96
CA GLY A 186 -4.25 -18.65 -5.28
C GLY A 186 -2.91 -18.40 -5.99
N ALA A 187 -2.98 -17.85 -7.21
CA ALA A 187 -1.82 -17.62 -8.08
C ALA A 187 -0.77 -16.71 -7.43
N SER A 188 0.51 -17.05 -7.64
CA SER A 188 1.60 -16.11 -7.34
C SER A 188 1.46 -14.86 -8.21
N HIS A 189 1.98 -13.74 -7.74
CA HIS A 189 1.83 -12.44 -8.43
C HIS A 189 2.37 -12.44 -9.88
N ASP A 190 3.31 -13.32 -10.20
CA ASP A 190 4.02 -13.39 -11.47
C ASP A 190 3.70 -14.68 -12.26
N ALA A 191 2.72 -15.50 -11.83
CA ALA A 191 2.32 -16.70 -12.56
C ALA A 191 1.63 -16.33 -13.87
N ALA A 192 2.19 -16.77 -14.98
CA ALA A 192 1.64 -16.60 -16.32
C ALA A 192 0.43 -17.52 -16.61
N GLU A 193 0.13 -18.47 -15.74
CA GLU A 193 -0.91 -19.47 -15.97
C GLU A 193 -2.21 -19.21 -15.19
N PRO A 194 -3.38 -19.40 -15.85
CA PRO A 194 -4.70 -18.97 -15.33
C PRO A 194 -5.40 -20.00 -14.43
N ASP A 195 -4.71 -20.97 -13.84
CA ASP A 195 -5.36 -22.15 -13.25
C ASP A 195 -5.43 -22.13 -11.72
N THR A 196 -5.91 -21.01 -11.14
CA THR A 196 -6.29 -21.00 -9.73
C THR A 196 -7.67 -20.38 -9.56
N ASP A 197 -8.46 -20.90 -8.61
CA ASP A 197 -9.78 -20.36 -8.21
C ASP A 197 -9.73 -18.89 -7.77
N PHE A 198 -8.52 -18.35 -7.52
CA PHE A 198 -8.29 -16.99 -7.07
C PHE A 198 -7.23 -16.28 -7.92
N PRO A 199 -7.63 -15.59 -9.01
CA PRO A 199 -6.71 -14.77 -9.79
C PRO A 199 -6.14 -13.62 -8.94
N SER A 200 -4.90 -13.22 -9.22
CA SER A 200 -4.29 -12.08 -8.53
C SER A 200 -4.96 -10.76 -8.91
N ALA A 201 -4.89 -9.76 -8.02
CA ALA A 201 -5.41 -8.42 -8.30
C ALA A 201 -4.81 -7.81 -9.59
N SER A 202 -3.54 -8.10 -9.89
CA SER A 202 -2.88 -7.64 -11.13
C SER A 202 -3.49 -8.28 -12.38
N GLN A 203 -3.77 -9.59 -12.34
CA GLN A 203 -4.45 -10.29 -13.44
C GLN A 203 -5.88 -9.75 -13.63
N LEU A 204 -6.61 -9.50 -12.54
CA LEU A 204 -7.95 -8.92 -12.61
C LEU A 204 -7.94 -7.52 -13.24
N ARG A 205 -6.99 -6.66 -12.84
CA ARG A 205 -6.86 -5.34 -13.48
C ARG A 205 -6.57 -5.45 -14.96
N GLN A 206 -5.65 -6.32 -15.36
CA GLN A 206 -5.33 -6.52 -16.78
C GLN A 206 -6.55 -7.03 -17.55
N ARG A 207 -7.30 -8.02 -17.04
CA ARG A 207 -8.53 -8.53 -17.66
C ARG A 207 -9.57 -7.41 -17.81
N PHE A 208 -9.78 -6.63 -16.76
CA PHE A 208 -10.73 -5.53 -16.78
C PHE A 208 -10.36 -4.45 -17.82
N LEU A 209 -9.09 -4.04 -17.86
CA LEU A 209 -8.59 -3.05 -18.82
C LEU A 209 -8.66 -3.53 -20.28
N THR A 210 -8.68 -4.86 -20.51
CA THR A 210 -8.89 -5.45 -21.84
C THR A 210 -10.36 -5.76 -22.14
N GLY A 211 -11.30 -5.27 -21.30
CA GLY A 211 -12.75 -5.41 -21.51
C GLY A 211 -13.32 -6.79 -21.12
N GLN A 212 -12.54 -7.61 -20.39
CA GLN A 212 -13.03 -8.89 -19.90
C GLN A 212 -13.84 -8.71 -18.60
N ASP A 213 -14.90 -9.48 -18.45
CA ASP A 213 -15.66 -9.53 -17.21
C ASP A 213 -14.86 -10.19 -16.08
N ILE A 214 -14.79 -9.51 -14.94
CA ILE A 214 -14.13 -9.99 -13.73
C ILE A 214 -15.09 -10.19 -12.56
N SER A 215 -16.38 -9.97 -12.76
CA SER A 215 -17.41 -9.96 -11.69
C SER A 215 -17.44 -11.27 -10.89
N SER A 216 -17.23 -12.42 -11.55
CA SER A 216 -17.19 -13.74 -10.91
C SER A 216 -16.04 -13.89 -9.89
N SER A 217 -14.96 -13.11 -10.02
CA SER A 217 -13.81 -13.13 -9.10
C SER A 217 -13.94 -12.11 -7.96
N LEU A 218 -14.94 -11.22 -8.03
CA LEU A 218 -15.18 -10.19 -7.03
C LEU A 218 -16.26 -10.61 -6.02
N PRO A 219 -16.23 -10.09 -4.78
CA PRO A 219 -17.42 -10.09 -3.93
C PRO A 219 -18.54 -9.28 -4.60
N PRO A 220 -19.83 -9.64 -4.39
CA PRO A 220 -20.96 -8.92 -5.00
C PRO A 220 -20.88 -7.41 -4.74
N ALA A 221 -20.59 -7.01 -3.52
CA ALA A 221 -20.45 -5.59 -3.16
C ALA A 221 -19.34 -4.87 -3.95
N MET A 222 -18.23 -5.52 -4.27
CA MET A 222 -17.18 -4.90 -5.08
C MET A 222 -17.56 -4.82 -6.56
N ALA A 223 -18.24 -5.84 -7.08
CA ALA A 223 -18.74 -5.82 -8.45
C ALA A 223 -19.73 -4.66 -8.65
N GLU A 224 -20.68 -4.47 -7.74
CA GLU A 224 -21.60 -3.33 -7.73
C GLU A 224 -20.89 -1.99 -7.65
N GLN A 225 -19.92 -1.85 -6.74
CA GLN A 225 -19.16 -0.61 -6.57
C GLN A 225 -18.28 -0.30 -7.81
N LEU A 226 -17.73 -1.32 -8.46
CA LEU A 226 -16.92 -1.13 -9.68
C LEU A 226 -17.80 -0.69 -10.85
N GLU A 227 -18.99 -1.27 -11.00
CA GLU A 227 -19.99 -0.85 -11.99
C GLU A 227 -20.42 0.60 -11.76
N LEU A 228 -20.72 0.97 -10.51
CA LEU A 228 -21.09 2.33 -10.13
C LEU A 228 -19.95 3.33 -10.43
N ALA A 229 -18.69 2.95 -10.15
CA ALA A 229 -17.53 3.77 -10.47
C ALA A 229 -17.38 3.98 -11.99
N GLN A 230 -17.63 2.93 -12.77
CA GLN A 230 -17.62 3.00 -14.24
C GLN A 230 -18.72 3.89 -14.79
N GLN A 231 -19.96 3.74 -14.32
CA GLN A 231 -21.10 4.56 -14.71
C GLN A 231 -20.87 6.05 -14.40
N ARG A 232 -20.18 6.36 -13.31
CA ARG A 232 -19.83 7.74 -12.90
C ARG A 232 -18.58 8.29 -13.57
N GLY A 233 -17.94 7.52 -14.47
CA GLY A 233 -16.70 7.93 -15.09
C GLY A 233 -15.55 8.13 -14.10
N ALA A 234 -15.54 7.40 -12.98
CA ALA A 234 -14.55 7.56 -11.92
C ALA A 234 -13.32 6.64 -12.08
N LEU A 235 -13.26 5.84 -13.14
CA LEU A 235 -12.13 4.96 -13.40
C LEU A 235 -11.03 5.70 -14.17
N PRO A 236 -9.74 5.57 -13.79
CA PRO A 236 -8.66 6.28 -14.46
C PRO A 236 -8.43 5.74 -15.87
N GLN A 237 -8.25 6.65 -16.81
CA GLN A 237 -7.84 6.35 -18.19
C GLN A 237 -6.32 6.42 -18.28
N LEU A 238 -5.66 5.28 -18.50
CA LEU A 238 -4.21 5.18 -18.51
C LEU A 238 -3.55 6.05 -19.59
N GLU A 239 -4.24 6.28 -20.72
CA GLU A 239 -3.74 7.11 -21.81
C GLU A 239 -3.64 8.60 -21.41
N LEU A 240 -4.64 9.12 -20.69
CA LEU A 240 -4.59 10.49 -20.15
C LEU A 240 -3.48 10.61 -19.10
N TRP A 241 -3.37 9.62 -18.22
CA TRP A 241 -2.30 9.53 -17.24
C TRP A 241 -0.92 9.57 -17.89
N GLU A 242 -0.69 8.77 -18.92
CA GLU A 242 0.63 8.64 -19.54
C GLU A 242 1.13 9.97 -20.14
N ARG A 243 0.26 10.70 -20.86
CA ARG A 243 0.65 11.98 -21.46
C ARG A 243 1.02 13.04 -20.43
N ALA A 244 0.20 13.20 -19.41
CA ALA A 244 0.47 14.15 -18.34
C ALA A 244 1.73 13.76 -17.55
N PHE A 245 1.92 12.47 -17.33
CA PHE A 245 3.07 11.91 -16.66
C PHE A 245 4.37 12.23 -17.40
N LEU A 246 4.43 11.93 -18.70
CA LEU A 246 5.58 12.28 -19.54
C LEU A 246 5.81 13.79 -19.61
N ALA A 247 4.76 14.61 -19.67
CA ALA A 247 4.89 16.07 -19.67
C ALA A 247 5.56 16.56 -18.38
N ARG A 248 5.10 16.06 -17.21
CA ARG A 248 5.72 16.37 -15.91
C ARG A 248 7.18 15.97 -15.88
N LEU A 249 7.50 14.73 -16.24
CA LEU A 249 8.87 14.21 -16.20
C LEU A 249 9.82 14.97 -17.14
N ARG A 250 9.35 15.39 -18.28
CA ARG A 250 10.13 16.20 -19.25
C ARG A 250 10.39 17.63 -18.77
N ALA A 251 9.54 18.16 -17.89
CA ALA A 251 9.73 19.49 -17.31
C ALA A 251 10.77 19.49 -16.16
N MET A 252 11.12 18.32 -15.61
CA MET A 252 12.06 18.20 -14.50
C MET A 252 13.51 18.29 -14.94
N THR A 253 14.35 18.84 -14.05
CA THR A 253 15.81 18.87 -14.14
C THR A 253 16.43 17.64 -13.45
N GLU A 254 17.73 17.42 -13.62
CA GLU A 254 18.45 16.35 -12.88
C GLU A 254 18.38 16.58 -11.36
N THR A 255 18.44 17.83 -10.92
CA THR A 255 18.32 18.21 -9.50
C THR A 255 16.95 17.83 -8.94
N ASP A 256 15.87 18.04 -9.73
CA ASP A 256 14.53 17.63 -9.32
C ASP A 256 14.42 16.13 -9.17
N TYR A 257 15.03 15.34 -10.08
CA TYR A 257 15.09 13.89 -9.95
C TYR A 257 15.89 13.45 -8.72
N ALA A 258 17.01 14.10 -8.41
CA ALA A 258 17.83 13.80 -7.24
C ALA A 258 17.10 14.04 -5.91
N ALA A 259 16.15 14.98 -5.88
CA ALA A 259 15.33 15.29 -4.70
C ALA A 259 14.16 14.31 -4.46
N LEU A 260 13.87 13.39 -5.39
CA LEU A 260 12.78 12.43 -5.23
C LEU A 260 13.09 11.36 -4.18
N PRO A 261 12.04 10.85 -3.49
CA PRO A 261 12.19 9.71 -2.59
C PRO A 261 12.81 8.50 -3.31
N ASP A 262 13.66 7.75 -2.61
CA ASP A 262 14.24 6.49 -3.09
C ASP A 262 15.19 6.63 -4.31
N VAL A 263 15.61 7.85 -4.67
CA VAL A 263 16.63 8.11 -5.69
C VAL A 263 18.01 8.14 -5.02
N THR A 264 18.91 7.29 -5.49
CA THR A 264 20.28 7.14 -4.98
C THR A 264 21.22 6.69 -6.09
N GLU A 265 22.53 6.84 -5.89
CA GLU A 265 23.59 6.21 -6.71
C GLU A 265 23.59 6.60 -8.21
N GLY A 266 23.27 7.85 -8.54
CA GLY A 266 23.27 8.31 -9.94
C GLY A 266 22.03 7.89 -10.73
N LEU A 267 20.96 7.43 -10.06
CA LEU A 267 19.71 7.07 -10.71
C LEU A 267 19.03 8.32 -11.33
N GLU A 268 19.22 9.51 -10.74
CA GLU A 268 18.76 10.79 -11.26
C GLU A 268 19.19 11.03 -12.71
N HIS A 269 20.46 10.78 -13.03
CA HIS A 269 21.00 10.95 -14.40
C HIS A 269 20.35 9.97 -15.39
N ARG A 270 20.05 8.75 -14.95
CA ARG A 270 19.36 7.75 -15.80
C ARG A 270 17.93 8.13 -16.07
N LEU A 271 17.19 8.53 -15.04
CA LEU A 271 15.79 8.96 -15.14
C LEU A 271 15.69 10.21 -16.02
N TYR A 272 16.58 11.19 -15.82
CA TYR A 272 16.62 12.39 -16.64
C TYR A 272 16.85 12.04 -18.11
N ARG A 273 17.86 11.23 -18.46
CA ARG A 273 18.12 10.82 -19.84
C ARG A 273 16.95 10.05 -20.45
N ALA A 274 16.43 9.05 -19.74
CA ALA A 274 15.29 8.28 -20.21
C ALA A 274 14.05 9.16 -20.46
N SER A 275 13.81 10.18 -19.62
CA SER A 275 12.69 11.11 -19.82
C SER A 275 12.82 11.97 -21.09
N ARG A 276 14.04 12.15 -21.65
CA ARG A 276 14.25 12.93 -22.89
C ARG A 276 13.97 12.11 -24.15
N THR A 277 14.17 10.81 -24.09
CA THR A 277 14.10 9.90 -25.25
C THR A 277 12.81 9.09 -25.31
N ALA A 278 12.31 8.62 -24.17
CA ALA A 278 11.14 7.76 -24.10
C ALA A 278 9.86 8.43 -24.59
N LYS A 279 9.07 7.67 -25.35
CA LYS A 279 7.77 8.08 -25.88
C LYS A 279 6.59 7.56 -25.05
N THR A 280 6.84 6.52 -24.27
CA THR A 280 5.88 5.91 -23.34
C THR A 280 6.50 5.75 -21.95
N THR A 281 5.66 5.60 -20.93
CA THR A 281 6.11 5.30 -19.57
C THR A 281 6.84 3.94 -19.51
N GLU A 282 6.41 2.98 -20.31
CA GLU A 282 7.04 1.66 -20.37
C GLU A 282 8.44 1.73 -20.97
N GLU A 283 8.64 2.49 -22.06
CA GLU A 283 9.97 2.75 -22.62
C GLU A 283 10.88 3.44 -21.59
N LEU A 284 10.38 4.44 -20.85
CA LEU A 284 11.14 5.12 -19.81
C LEU A 284 11.57 4.14 -18.71
N LEU A 285 10.66 3.30 -18.24
CA LEU A 285 10.94 2.27 -17.24
C LEU A 285 11.98 1.25 -17.76
N ALA A 286 11.87 0.83 -19.02
CA ALA A 286 12.79 -0.12 -19.64
C ALA A 286 14.22 0.47 -19.74
N GLU A 287 14.35 1.74 -20.16
CA GLU A 287 15.64 2.44 -20.25
C GLU A 287 16.28 2.68 -18.86
N ALA A 288 15.45 3.03 -17.87
CA ALA A 288 15.95 3.29 -16.51
C ALA A 288 16.28 2.00 -15.74
N LYS A 289 15.66 0.86 -16.07
CA LYS A 289 15.81 -0.42 -15.37
C LYS A 289 17.24 -0.94 -15.39
N THR A 290 17.67 -1.49 -14.26
CA THR A 290 18.90 -2.26 -14.11
C THR A 290 18.66 -3.44 -13.15
N LYS A 291 19.68 -4.27 -12.92
CA LYS A 291 19.63 -5.30 -11.85
C LYS A 291 19.45 -4.70 -10.45
N ARG A 292 19.84 -3.42 -10.24
CA ARG A 292 19.73 -2.72 -8.96
C ARG A 292 18.37 -2.01 -8.77
N TYR A 293 17.72 -1.61 -9.87
CA TYR A 293 16.48 -0.82 -9.86
C TYR A 293 15.34 -1.65 -10.42
N THR A 294 14.46 -2.14 -9.52
CA THR A 294 13.30 -2.94 -9.91
C THR A 294 12.21 -2.03 -10.53
N HIS A 295 11.35 -2.58 -11.37
CA HIS A 295 10.21 -1.84 -11.93
C HIS A 295 9.34 -1.17 -10.85
N ALA A 296 9.04 -1.87 -9.76
CA ALA A 296 8.23 -1.32 -8.68
C ALA A 296 8.90 -0.10 -8.00
N ARG A 297 10.24 -0.14 -7.80
CA ARG A 297 10.98 1.03 -7.29
C ARG A 297 10.89 2.20 -8.25
N LEU A 298 11.16 1.97 -9.54
CA LEU A 298 11.10 3.03 -10.56
C LEU A 298 9.70 3.63 -10.66
N ARG A 299 8.64 2.80 -10.68
CA ARG A 299 7.25 3.28 -10.71
C ARG A 299 6.92 4.17 -9.51
N ARG A 300 7.34 3.80 -8.30
CA ARG A 300 7.14 4.64 -7.10
C ARG A 300 7.87 5.98 -7.20
N ILE A 301 9.12 5.98 -7.67
CA ILE A 301 9.88 7.23 -7.88
C ILE A 301 9.18 8.13 -8.89
N LEU A 302 8.75 7.57 -10.02
CA LEU A 302 8.06 8.32 -11.04
C LEU A 302 6.70 8.83 -10.54
N LEU A 303 5.96 8.01 -9.77
CA LEU A 303 4.73 8.45 -9.14
C LEU A 303 4.97 9.58 -8.12
N ALA A 304 6.04 9.48 -7.33
CA ALA A 304 6.43 10.55 -6.40
C ALA A 304 6.73 11.87 -7.14
N ALA A 305 7.35 11.80 -8.33
CA ALA A 305 7.55 12.97 -9.19
C ALA A 305 6.22 13.60 -9.63
N MET A 306 5.23 12.78 -10.00
CA MET A 306 3.91 13.24 -10.42
C MET A 306 3.14 13.86 -9.25
N LEU A 307 3.19 13.25 -8.08
CA LEU A 307 2.51 13.70 -6.87
C LEU A 307 3.26 14.81 -6.14
N GLU A 308 4.46 15.18 -6.61
CA GLU A 308 5.37 16.10 -5.91
C GLU A 308 5.60 15.70 -4.45
N LEU A 309 5.79 14.40 -4.24
CA LEU A 309 5.95 13.84 -2.91
C LEU A 309 7.38 14.10 -2.39
N PRO A 310 7.54 14.85 -1.29
CA PRO A 310 8.85 15.12 -0.73
C PRO A 310 9.52 13.87 -0.16
N ALA A 311 10.84 13.80 -0.27
CA ALA A 311 11.60 12.75 0.40
C ALA A 311 11.46 12.84 1.94
N GLY A 312 11.57 11.68 2.61
CA GLY A 312 11.60 11.58 4.07
C GLY A 312 10.24 11.52 4.77
N LEU A 313 9.12 11.86 4.12
CA LEU A 313 7.80 11.85 4.77
C LEU A 313 7.33 10.46 5.21
N SER A 314 7.75 9.40 4.53
CA SER A 314 7.42 8.03 4.96
C SER A 314 8.26 7.54 6.15
N ALA A 315 9.27 8.29 6.56
CA ALA A 315 10.11 7.95 7.71
C ALA A 315 9.66 8.62 9.02
N VAL A 316 8.74 9.59 8.95
CA VAL A 316 8.14 10.21 10.14
C VAL A 316 6.89 9.43 10.59
N GLU A 317 6.43 9.66 11.82
CA GLU A 317 5.20 9.05 12.30
C GLU A 317 3.96 9.60 11.59
N PRO A 318 2.87 8.80 11.42
CA PRO A 318 1.60 9.30 10.91
C PRO A 318 1.09 10.46 11.76
N PRO A 319 0.68 11.59 11.15
CA PRO A 319 0.26 12.75 11.94
C PRO A 319 -1.18 12.68 12.42
N TYR A 320 -1.98 11.76 11.90
CA TYR A 320 -3.40 11.58 12.21
C TYR A 320 -3.93 10.22 11.79
N LEU A 321 -5.15 9.93 12.22
CA LEU A 321 -5.98 8.79 11.80
C LEU A 321 -7.23 9.33 11.08
N ARG A 322 -7.34 9.06 9.77
CA ARG A 322 -8.53 9.43 8.99
C ARG A 322 -9.49 8.27 8.86
N VAL A 323 -10.74 8.47 9.26
CA VAL A 323 -11.83 7.50 9.11
C VAL A 323 -12.44 7.66 7.73
N LEU A 324 -12.37 6.61 6.90
CA LEU A 324 -12.98 6.57 5.56
C LEU A 324 -14.43 6.07 5.61
N GLY A 325 -14.71 5.14 6.51
CA GLY A 325 -16.05 4.60 6.67
C GLY A 325 -16.18 3.64 7.83
N PHE A 326 -17.41 3.39 8.27
CA PHE A 326 -17.71 2.48 9.38
C PHE A 326 -19.16 1.97 9.36
N THR A 327 -19.37 0.79 9.96
CA THR A 327 -20.67 0.19 10.29
C THR A 327 -21.04 0.52 11.74
N ALA A 328 -22.21 0.06 12.21
CA ALA A 328 -22.56 0.14 13.63
C ALA A 328 -21.48 -0.47 14.55
N LYS A 329 -20.91 -1.62 14.19
CA LYS A 329 -19.77 -2.23 14.90
C LYS A 329 -18.49 -1.38 14.79
N GLY A 330 -18.29 -0.71 13.66
CA GLY A 330 -17.17 0.23 13.50
C GLY A 330 -17.28 1.41 14.45
N ALA A 331 -18.50 1.91 14.73
CA ALA A 331 -18.73 2.92 15.74
C ALA A 331 -18.37 2.44 17.16
N GLU A 332 -18.54 1.15 17.46
CA GLU A 332 -18.09 0.56 18.72
C GLU A 332 -16.54 0.55 18.83
N ILE A 333 -15.82 0.28 17.72
CA ILE A 333 -14.35 0.39 17.69
C ILE A 333 -13.93 1.85 17.96
N LEU A 334 -14.56 2.83 17.29
CA LEU A 334 -14.26 4.25 17.51
C LEU A 334 -14.54 4.67 18.96
N ASN A 335 -15.61 4.15 19.56
CA ASN A 335 -15.93 4.38 20.98
C ASN A 335 -14.85 3.76 21.89
N ARG A 336 -14.37 2.54 21.60
CA ARG A 336 -13.27 1.90 22.33
C ARG A 336 -11.97 2.69 22.20
N ALA A 337 -11.72 3.30 21.03
CA ALA A 337 -10.54 4.11 20.76
C ALA A 337 -10.53 5.43 21.54
N LYS A 338 -11.73 5.97 21.87
CA LYS A 338 -11.87 7.27 22.54
C LYS A 338 -11.09 7.30 23.87
N GLY A 339 -10.16 8.25 23.97
CA GLY A 339 -9.26 8.40 25.12
C GLY A 339 -8.09 7.41 25.17
N ARG A 340 -7.97 6.51 24.20
CA ARG A 340 -6.83 5.58 24.04
C ARG A 340 -5.97 5.91 22.82
N GLN A 341 -6.59 6.55 21.79
CA GLN A 341 -5.86 6.98 20.61
C GLN A 341 -4.80 8.02 20.99
N THR A 342 -3.63 7.89 20.38
CA THR A 342 -2.49 8.81 20.59
C THR A 342 -2.36 9.86 19.51
N LEU A 343 -3.14 9.75 18.42
CA LEU A 343 -3.15 10.68 17.31
C LEU A 343 -4.54 11.28 17.11
N PRO A 344 -4.64 12.49 16.52
CA PRO A 344 -5.92 13.05 16.10
C PRO A 344 -6.70 12.08 15.22
N LEU A 345 -7.98 11.88 15.51
CA LEU A 345 -8.86 10.93 14.82
C LEU A 345 -10.11 11.67 14.34
N SER A 346 -10.32 11.75 13.04
CA SER A 346 -11.51 12.34 12.44
C SER A 346 -11.83 11.72 11.07
N ALA A 347 -13.07 11.84 10.63
CA ALA A 347 -13.48 11.56 9.26
C ALA A 347 -13.23 12.77 8.33
N SER A 348 -13.14 13.97 8.88
CA SER A 348 -12.94 15.22 8.14
C SER A 348 -11.46 15.50 7.93
N LEU A 349 -11.00 15.48 6.66
CA LEU A 349 -9.64 15.85 6.33
C LEU A 349 -9.33 17.30 6.72
N ALA A 350 -10.32 18.22 6.60
CA ALA A 350 -10.18 19.62 6.97
C ALA A 350 -10.02 19.82 8.50
N GLU A 351 -10.62 18.97 9.33
CA GLU A 351 -10.37 18.97 10.76
C GLU A 351 -8.98 18.47 11.09
N LEU A 352 -8.54 17.38 10.45
CA LEU A 352 -7.22 16.79 10.63
C LEU A 352 -6.11 17.75 10.22
N GLU A 353 -6.27 18.46 9.11
CA GLU A 353 -5.33 19.49 8.64
C GLU A 353 -4.99 20.54 9.70
N ARG A 354 -5.97 20.93 10.53
CA ARG A 354 -5.82 21.95 11.57
C ARG A 354 -5.12 21.47 12.83
N THR A 355 -4.81 20.18 12.94
CA THR A 355 -4.22 19.61 14.16
C THR A 355 -2.72 19.87 14.30
N GLY A 356 -2.06 20.32 13.23
CA GLY A 356 -0.64 20.70 13.27
C GLY A 356 0.00 20.77 11.88
N GLU A 357 1.21 21.27 11.81
CA GLU A 357 1.94 21.49 10.55
C GLU A 357 2.17 20.17 9.77
N ALA A 358 2.57 19.10 10.46
CA ALA A 358 2.73 17.79 9.84
C ALA A 358 1.41 17.28 9.26
N ALA A 359 0.31 17.43 9.98
CA ALA A 359 -1.01 17.06 9.53
C ALA A 359 -1.46 17.87 8.30
N ALA A 360 -1.20 19.17 8.29
CA ALA A 360 -1.50 20.04 7.15
C ALA A 360 -0.73 19.60 5.89
N ARG A 361 0.55 19.27 6.01
CA ARG A 361 1.36 18.77 4.89
C ARG A 361 0.82 17.46 4.33
N PHE A 362 0.42 16.52 5.19
CA PHE A 362 -0.14 15.25 4.77
C PHE A 362 -1.53 15.42 4.13
N ALA A 363 -2.39 16.25 4.72
CA ALA A 363 -3.72 16.54 4.18
C ALA A 363 -3.65 17.19 2.79
N ALA A 364 -2.75 18.15 2.60
CA ALA A 364 -2.51 18.78 1.30
C ALA A 364 -2.04 17.77 0.23
N LEU A 365 -1.20 16.80 0.62
CA LEU A 365 -0.77 15.73 -0.29
C LEU A 365 -1.91 14.78 -0.65
N GLU A 366 -2.79 14.43 0.30
CA GLU A 366 -3.97 13.61 0.02
C GLU A 366 -4.92 14.32 -0.96
N ALA A 367 -5.20 15.60 -0.72
CA ALA A 367 -6.05 16.40 -1.59
C ALA A 367 -5.47 16.51 -3.00
N ARG A 368 -4.17 16.85 -3.13
CA ARG A 368 -3.47 16.89 -4.42
C ARG A 368 -3.51 15.54 -5.13
N ALA A 369 -3.28 14.45 -4.41
CA ALA A 369 -3.34 13.11 -4.99
C ALA A 369 -4.74 12.79 -5.52
N ALA A 370 -5.79 13.16 -4.80
CA ALA A 370 -7.16 12.98 -5.26
C ALA A 370 -7.44 13.84 -6.50
N ASP A 371 -7.04 15.10 -6.51
CA ASP A 371 -7.21 16.02 -7.65
C ASP A 371 -6.51 15.47 -8.90
N LEU A 372 -5.27 15.00 -8.76
CA LEU A 372 -4.53 14.38 -9.86
C LEU A 372 -5.18 13.07 -10.32
N TYR A 373 -5.68 12.24 -9.41
CA TYR A 373 -6.39 11.02 -9.77
C TYR A 373 -7.62 11.34 -10.60
N HIS A 374 -8.43 12.31 -10.19
CA HIS A 374 -9.63 12.73 -10.90
C HIS A 374 -9.33 13.41 -12.24
N ALA A 375 -8.17 14.05 -12.40
CA ALA A 375 -7.75 14.61 -13.69
C ALA A 375 -7.57 13.56 -14.79
N PHE A 376 -7.43 12.29 -14.43
CA PHE A 376 -7.29 11.16 -15.36
C PHE A 376 -8.55 10.30 -15.45
N THR A 377 -9.68 10.79 -14.97
CA THR A 377 -10.97 10.11 -15.07
C THR A 377 -11.90 10.86 -16.01
N PRO A 378 -12.81 10.17 -16.75
CA PRO A 378 -13.81 10.83 -17.59
C PRO A 378 -14.71 11.80 -16.82
N GLY A 379 -15.05 11.45 -15.57
CA GLY A 379 -15.83 12.27 -14.65
C GLY A 379 -14.95 13.23 -13.85
N LEU A 380 -14.29 14.17 -14.51
CA LEU A 380 -13.43 15.16 -13.86
C LEU A 380 -14.14 15.87 -12.69
N ALA A 381 -13.63 15.68 -11.48
CA ALA A 381 -14.13 16.36 -10.29
C ALA A 381 -13.39 17.69 -10.05
N PRO A 382 -14.04 18.68 -9.40
CA PRO A 382 -13.36 19.90 -8.95
C PRO A 382 -12.22 19.58 -7.98
N CYS A 383 -11.17 20.40 -7.98
CA CYS A 383 -10.09 20.30 -7.00
C CYS A 383 -10.60 20.46 -5.56
N GLY A 384 -9.95 19.78 -4.62
CA GLY A 384 -10.33 19.80 -3.22
C GLY A 384 -11.49 18.88 -2.86
N SER A 385 -11.95 18.04 -3.78
CA SER A 385 -13.05 17.08 -3.55
C SER A 385 -12.75 16.15 -2.35
N GLU A 386 -11.51 15.88 -2.04
CA GLU A 386 -11.09 15.05 -0.91
C GLU A 386 -11.49 15.65 0.44
N TYR A 387 -11.53 16.98 0.57
CA TYR A 387 -12.01 17.68 1.78
C TYR A 387 -13.51 17.59 1.99
N THR A 388 -14.26 17.42 0.92
CA THR A 388 -15.73 17.40 0.93
C THR A 388 -16.35 16.02 0.82
N THR A 389 -15.52 15.00 0.52
CA THR A 389 -15.99 13.61 0.44
C THR A 389 -16.50 13.15 1.80
N PRO A 390 -17.78 12.73 1.91
CA PRO A 390 -18.35 12.30 3.17
C PRO A 390 -17.81 10.96 3.62
N VAL A 391 -17.82 10.73 4.93
CA VAL A 391 -17.53 9.42 5.52
C VAL A 391 -18.62 8.41 5.11
N ILE A 392 -18.22 7.19 4.77
CA ILE A 392 -19.15 6.13 4.39
C ILE A 392 -19.75 5.51 5.65
N LYS A 393 -21.09 5.43 5.72
CA LYS A 393 -21.82 4.78 6.81
C LYS A 393 -22.74 3.71 6.23
N ILE A 394 -22.62 2.49 6.75
CA ILE A 394 -23.42 1.32 6.35
C ILE A 394 -24.07 0.70 7.59
#